data_606f349a4dbb7047e353e00f8f05132d
#
_entry.id   606f349a4dbb7047e353e00f8f05132d
#
_cell.length_a   1.000
_cell.length_b   1.000
_cell.length_c   1.000
_cell.angle_alpha   90.00
_cell.angle_beta   90.00
_cell.angle_gamma   90.00
#
_symmetry.space_group_name_H-M   'P 1'
#
loop_
_entity.id
_entity.type
_entity.pdbx_description
1 polymer ?
#
loop_
_entity_poly.entity_id
_entity_poly.type
_entity_poly.pdbx_seq_one_letter_code
_entity_poly.pdbx_strand_id
1 'polypeptide(L)'
;VNTDIDSDTTDQIIIENGTGSHGVYVTPTGSGAAREAMDSFIVQQQSGDGSFSLANDGGVVDQGMYFYELAERSGDAGAQEWYLRRAGSALTPVGETEAALSGMAGHYAMWYGQLTDLRKRLGEVRYGTQTGLWVRGFADKTRLDGFAGAGFTQNLVGGSIGYDWLASAGDDAQWILGMQIRSGHADQDVTGRHGGYGDLSSVGGGLYATWVHADGWYVDAVATMDWYEHEIRTAMTDGTRVHDDRSSWGAGLSIEGGRRFDFAADESGSWFVEPQLELSWFYVDGGSFTASNGMAVDQDNMHSLTGRAGAVLGRKFVLEGGNGTRYVQPY
;
A
#
# COMPACT_ATOMS: atom_id res chain seq x y z
N VAL A 1 -20.60 26.50 15.89
CA VAL A 1 -21.59 26.06 14.89
C VAL A 1 -21.26 24.66 14.43
N ASN A 2 -22.28 23.81 14.31
CA ASN A 2 -22.16 22.48 13.72
C ASN A 2 -22.40 22.59 12.22
N THR A 3 -21.53 21.97 11.44
CA THR A 3 -21.58 22.10 9.97
C THR A 3 -21.26 20.76 9.32
N ASP A 4 -22.15 20.30 8.47
CA ASP A 4 -21.92 19.21 7.52
C ASP A 4 -21.75 19.82 6.13
N ILE A 5 -20.50 19.85 5.67
CA ILE A 5 -20.13 20.49 4.40
C ILE A 5 -20.72 19.70 3.22
N ASP A 6 -20.78 18.39 3.33
CA ASP A 6 -21.20 17.52 2.23
C ASP A 6 -22.70 17.63 1.94
N SER A 7 -23.53 17.63 3.00
CA SER A 7 -24.97 17.85 2.89
C SER A 7 -25.39 19.32 2.81
N ASP A 8 -24.43 20.26 2.88
CA ASP A 8 -24.66 21.71 2.90
C ASP A 8 -25.55 22.15 4.05
N THR A 9 -25.45 21.52 5.21
CA THR A 9 -26.25 21.77 6.40
C THR A 9 -25.38 22.38 7.48
N THR A 10 -25.83 23.54 8.03
CA THR A 10 -25.07 24.28 9.06
C THR A 10 -25.99 25.03 10.01
N ASP A 11 -25.53 25.19 11.25
CA ASP A 11 -26.11 26.21 12.13
C ASP A 11 -25.81 27.60 11.53
N GLN A 12 -26.76 28.51 11.63
CA GLN A 12 -26.65 29.84 11.06
C GLN A 12 -26.69 30.92 12.14
N ILE A 13 -25.82 31.91 12.03
CA ILE A 13 -25.74 33.08 12.88
C ILE A 13 -26.17 34.30 12.03
N ILE A 14 -27.29 34.95 12.41
CA ILE A 14 -27.78 36.16 11.72
C ILE A 14 -27.56 37.35 12.64
N ILE A 15 -26.88 38.38 12.13
CA ILE A 15 -26.49 39.59 12.84
C ILE A 15 -27.12 40.80 12.14
N GLU A 16 -27.91 41.58 12.86
CA GLU A 16 -28.54 42.79 12.30
C GLU A 16 -27.51 43.90 12.08
N ASN A 17 -26.63 44.12 13.08
CA ASN A 17 -25.56 45.13 12.98
C ASN A 17 -24.32 44.64 13.72
N GLY A 18 -23.30 44.29 12.96
CA GLY A 18 -22.02 43.75 13.47
C GLY A 18 -20.92 44.81 13.48
N THR A 19 -20.12 44.84 14.55
CA THR A 19 -18.92 45.67 14.63
C THR A 19 -17.77 44.91 15.26
N GLY A 20 -16.51 45.19 14.84
CA GLY A 20 -15.32 44.56 15.37
C GLY A 20 -15.02 43.20 14.75
N SER A 21 -14.08 42.47 15.37
CA SER A 21 -13.61 41.19 14.85
C SER A 21 -14.05 40.03 15.74
N HIS A 22 -14.58 38.99 15.13
CA HIS A 22 -15.19 37.85 15.82
C HIS A 22 -14.62 36.54 15.32
N GLY A 23 -14.38 35.59 16.23
CA GLY A 23 -14.00 34.20 15.91
C GLY A 23 -15.25 33.32 15.84
N VAL A 24 -15.35 32.51 14.79
CA VAL A 24 -16.37 31.47 14.65
C VAL A 24 -15.68 30.10 14.77
N TYR A 25 -16.08 29.34 15.77
CA TYR A 25 -15.62 27.96 15.91
C TYR A 25 -16.61 27.02 15.20
N VAL A 26 -16.12 26.28 14.20
CA VAL A 26 -16.89 25.31 13.42
C VAL A 26 -16.57 23.90 13.89
N THR A 27 -17.61 23.15 14.27
CA THR A 27 -17.51 21.73 14.57
C THR A 27 -17.96 20.96 13.32
N PRO A 28 -17.04 20.31 12.59
CA PRO A 28 -17.43 19.53 11.43
C PRO A 28 -18.25 18.31 11.84
N THR A 29 -19.31 18.04 11.08
CA THR A 29 -20.18 16.87 11.21
C THR A 29 -20.33 16.22 9.84
N GLY A 30 -20.76 14.95 9.77
CA GLY A 30 -20.89 14.22 8.51
C GLY A 30 -19.67 13.40 8.13
N SER A 31 -19.72 12.80 6.94
CA SER A 31 -18.81 11.73 6.49
C SER A 31 -17.51 12.22 5.81
N GLY A 32 -17.27 13.53 5.81
CA GLY A 32 -16.11 14.12 5.14
C GLY A 32 -16.42 14.56 3.72
N ALA A 33 -16.03 15.80 3.39
CA ALA A 33 -16.46 16.45 2.17
C ALA A 33 -15.39 16.44 1.08
N ALA A 34 -15.85 16.26 -0.16
CA ALA A 34 -15.11 16.59 -1.37
C ALA A 34 -15.59 17.89 -2.02
N ARG A 35 -16.61 18.54 -1.47
CA ARG A 35 -17.24 19.75 -2.00
C ARG A 35 -16.26 20.93 -2.04
N GLU A 36 -16.32 21.75 -3.08
CA GLU A 36 -15.43 22.92 -3.18
C GLU A 36 -15.86 24.09 -2.30
N ALA A 37 -17.16 24.30 -2.14
CA ALA A 37 -17.72 25.36 -1.32
C ALA A 37 -19.15 25.04 -0.90
N MET A 38 -19.57 25.57 0.25
CA MET A 38 -20.95 25.52 0.69
C MET A 38 -21.78 26.61 -0.02
N ASP A 39 -23.05 26.29 -0.32
CA ASP A 39 -24.03 27.27 -0.75
C ASP A 39 -24.65 27.98 0.46
N SER A 40 -24.82 27.26 1.58
CA SER A 40 -25.29 27.80 2.84
C SER A 40 -24.24 28.68 3.53
N PHE A 41 -24.68 29.78 4.13
CA PHE A 41 -23.83 30.63 4.96
C PHE A 41 -23.81 30.15 6.41
N ILE A 42 -22.71 30.41 7.10
CA ILE A 42 -22.56 30.21 8.55
C ILE A 42 -22.90 31.49 9.30
N VAL A 43 -22.42 32.62 8.80
CA VAL A 43 -22.74 33.96 9.37
C VAL A 43 -23.31 34.82 8.27
N GLN A 44 -24.40 35.56 8.60
CA GLN A 44 -24.95 36.61 7.76
C GLN A 44 -25.06 37.88 8.57
N GLN A 45 -24.50 38.97 8.07
CA GLN A 45 -24.56 40.30 8.66
C GLN A 45 -25.35 41.24 7.76
N GLN A 46 -26.43 41.84 8.30
CA GLN A 46 -27.31 42.73 7.55
C GLN A 46 -26.70 44.13 7.36
N SER A 47 -25.96 44.62 8.37
CA SER A 47 -25.29 45.92 8.35
C SER A 47 -24.07 45.93 9.29
N GLY A 48 -23.24 46.97 9.16
CA GLY A 48 -22.04 47.14 10.01
C GLY A 48 -20.75 46.82 9.32
N ASP A 49 -19.68 46.85 10.09
CA ASP A 49 -18.29 46.61 9.67
C ASP A 49 -17.63 45.43 10.40
N GLY A 50 -18.46 44.55 10.96
CA GLY A 50 -17.97 43.34 11.64
C GLY A 50 -17.21 42.40 10.67
N SER A 51 -16.13 41.82 11.12
CA SER A 51 -15.35 40.84 10.42
C SER A 51 -15.34 39.49 11.15
N PHE A 52 -15.33 38.40 10.41
CA PHE A 52 -15.38 37.05 10.97
C PHE A 52 -14.21 36.21 10.45
N SER A 53 -13.64 35.41 11.34
CA SER A 53 -12.57 34.45 11.02
C SER A 53 -12.81 33.13 11.75
N LEU A 54 -12.24 32.05 11.26
CA LEU A 54 -12.28 30.76 11.98
C LEU A 54 -11.45 30.85 13.27
N ALA A 55 -12.04 30.36 14.35
CA ALA A 55 -11.38 30.17 15.64
C ALA A 55 -10.84 28.75 15.81
N ASN A 56 -10.98 27.92 14.78
CA ASN A 56 -10.41 26.58 14.72
C ASN A 56 -8.88 26.62 14.64
N ASP A 57 -8.20 25.57 15.06
CA ASP A 57 -6.76 25.44 15.02
C ASP A 57 -6.22 25.66 13.59
N GLY A 58 -5.20 26.50 13.48
CA GLY A 58 -4.65 26.89 12.19
C GLY A 58 -5.55 27.79 11.33
N GLY A 59 -6.72 28.23 11.82
CA GLY A 59 -7.68 29.06 11.08
C GLY A 59 -8.36 28.32 9.93
N VAL A 60 -8.47 27.00 10.01
CA VAL A 60 -9.08 26.12 9.01
C VAL A 60 -9.99 25.09 9.67
N VAL A 61 -10.97 24.59 8.92
CA VAL A 61 -11.75 23.41 9.30
C VAL A 61 -11.15 22.21 8.59
N ASP A 62 -10.76 21.21 9.35
CA ASP A 62 -10.22 19.93 8.88
C ASP A 62 -11.38 18.94 8.75
N GLN A 63 -11.81 18.63 7.52
CA GLN A 63 -12.89 17.66 7.29
C GLN A 63 -12.62 16.82 6.04
N GLY A 64 -12.51 15.51 6.24
CA GLY A 64 -12.24 14.56 5.17
C GLY A 64 -10.88 14.78 4.52
N MET A 65 -10.86 14.87 3.20
CA MET A 65 -9.62 14.98 2.42
C MET A 65 -9.02 16.39 2.43
N TYR A 66 -9.79 17.45 2.70
CA TYR A 66 -9.38 18.82 2.45
C TYR A 66 -9.61 19.75 3.64
N PHE A 67 -8.82 20.82 3.66
CA PHE A 67 -9.03 21.94 4.56
C PHE A 67 -10.07 22.91 3.98
N TYR A 68 -10.85 23.53 4.88
CA TYR A 68 -11.81 24.56 4.54
C TYR A 68 -11.49 25.85 5.29
N GLU A 69 -11.67 26.98 4.61
CA GLU A 69 -11.53 28.34 5.15
C GLU A 69 -12.86 29.07 5.14
N LEU A 70 -12.99 30.06 6.00
CA LEU A 70 -14.14 30.96 5.98
C LEU A 70 -13.94 32.03 4.91
N ALA A 71 -14.82 32.05 3.93
CA ALA A 71 -14.83 33.01 2.83
C ALA A 71 -16.02 33.91 2.91
N GLU A 72 -15.89 35.10 2.37
CA GLU A 72 -16.96 36.15 2.34
C GLU A 72 -17.56 36.26 0.96
N ARG A 73 -18.87 36.52 0.91
CA ARG A 73 -19.62 36.85 -0.31
C ARG A 73 -20.73 37.86 -0.01
N SER A 74 -21.18 38.55 -1.06
CA SER A 74 -22.40 39.36 -0.96
C SER A 74 -23.65 38.46 -0.98
N GLY A 75 -24.48 38.58 0.01
CA GLY A 75 -25.78 37.93 0.13
C GLY A 75 -26.92 38.76 -0.43
N ASP A 76 -28.13 38.29 -0.16
CA ASP A 76 -29.36 38.99 -0.56
C ASP A 76 -29.54 40.34 0.18
N ALA A 77 -30.19 41.28 -0.49
CA ALA A 77 -30.50 42.63 0.05
C ALA A 77 -29.27 43.43 0.54
N GLY A 78 -28.06 43.09 0.10
CA GLY A 78 -26.83 43.77 0.48
C GLY A 78 -26.20 43.28 1.80
N ALA A 79 -26.67 42.19 2.36
CA ALA A 79 -26.02 41.50 3.47
C ALA A 79 -24.65 40.95 3.09
N GLN A 80 -23.79 40.80 4.08
CA GLN A 80 -22.53 40.08 3.93
C GLN A 80 -22.69 38.69 4.51
N GLU A 81 -22.19 37.68 3.80
CA GLU A 81 -22.26 36.27 4.19
C GLU A 81 -20.90 35.67 4.28
N TRP A 82 -20.66 34.83 5.31
CA TRP A 82 -19.48 34.01 5.47
C TRP A 82 -19.86 32.53 5.37
N TYR A 83 -19.14 31.80 4.54
CA TYR A 83 -19.38 30.40 4.23
C TYR A 83 -18.06 29.64 4.16
N LEU A 84 -18.09 28.31 4.25
CA LEU A 84 -16.89 27.50 4.07
C LEU A 84 -16.63 27.21 2.59
N ARG A 85 -15.38 27.37 2.21
CA ARG A 85 -14.86 26.90 0.93
C ARG A 85 -13.54 26.17 1.13
N ARG A 86 -13.19 25.28 0.21
CA ARG A 86 -11.94 24.55 0.23
C ARG A 86 -10.73 25.49 0.16
N ALA A 87 -9.79 25.34 1.09
CA ALA A 87 -8.58 26.15 1.18
C ALA A 87 -7.48 25.61 0.25
N GLY A 88 -7.76 25.54 -1.06
CA GLY A 88 -6.84 25.02 -2.07
C GLY A 88 -6.86 23.49 -2.21
N SER A 89 -5.74 22.92 -2.68
CA SER A 89 -5.61 21.49 -2.98
C SER A 89 -4.78 20.71 -1.95
N ALA A 90 -4.36 21.36 -0.85
CA ALA A 90 -3.62 20.69 0.21
C ALA A 90 -4.52 19.68 0.93
N LEU A 91 -3.98 18.48 1.15
CA LEU A 91 -4.69 17.45 1.89
C LEU A 91 -4.57 17.68 3.39
N THR A 92 -5.60 17.31 4.13
CA THR A 92 -5.55 17.19 5.60
C THR A 92 -4.59 16.08 6.01
N PRO A 93 -4.17 16.01 7.29
CA PRO A 93 -3.36 14.87 7.75
C PRO A 93 -4.04 13.52 7.52
N VAL A 94 -5.36 13.44 7.71
CA VAL A 94 -6.15 12.24 7.45
C VAL A 94 -6.18 11.95 5.95
N GLY A 95 -6.49 12.95 5.14
CA GLY A 95 -6.52 12.83 3.68
C GLY A 95 -5.18 12.42 3.07
N GLU A 96 -4.07 12.96 3.60
CA GLU A 96 -2.72 12.58 3.17
C GLU A 96 -2.39 11.12 3.50
N THR A 97 -2.72 10.70 4.72
CA THR A 97 -2.50 9.33 5.17
C THR A 97 -3.32 8.33 4.36
N GLU A 98 -4.61 8.62 4.16
CA GLU A 98 -5.49 7.78 3.37
C GLU A 98 -5.06 7.73 1.89
N ALA A 99 -4.69 8.86 1.30
CA ALA A 99 -4.18 8.88 -0.08
C ALA A 99 -2.90 8.04 -0.26
N ALA A 100 -2.06 7.95 0.78
CA ALA A 100 -0.85 7.14 0.76
C ALA A 100 -1.14 5.65 0.95
N LEU A 101 -1.99 5.28 1.91
CA LEU A 101 -2.11 3.91 2.41
C LEU A 101 -3.34 3.13 1.90
N SER A 102 -4.41 3.82 1.49
CA SER A 102 -5.64 3.15 1.01
C SER A 102 -5.47 2.42 -0.32
N GLY A 103 -4.41 2.71 -1.05
CA GLY A 103 -4.17 2.11 -2.36
C GLY A 103 -3.68 0.67 -2.29
N MET A 104 -3.67 0.01 -3.44
CA MET A 104 -3.13 -1.34 -3.64
C MET A 104 -1.62 -1.44 -3.39
N ALA A 105 -0.89 -0.33 -3.38
CA ALA A 105 0.57 -0.33 -3.43
C ALA A 105 1.22 -1.09 -2.27
N GLY A 106 0.72 -0.93 -1.03
CA GLY A 106 1.20 -1.64 0.14
C GLY A 106 0.93 -3.15 0.07
N HIS A 107 -0.28 -3.54 -0.33
CA HIS A 107 -0.68 -4.94 -0.54
C HIS A 107 0.16 -5.60 -1.62
N TYR A 108 0.35 -4.91 -2.76
CA TYR A 108 1.18 -5.39 -3.86
C TYR A 108 2.65 -5.56 -3.42
N ALA A 109 3.23 -4.58 -2.72
CA ALA A 109 4.60 -4.65 -2.23
C ALA A 109 4.80 -5.82 -1.25
N MET A 110 3.84 -6.05 -0.34
CA MET A 110 3.85 -7.19 0.56
C MET A 110 3.77 -8.52 -0.20
N TRP A 111 2.81 -8.66 -1.11
CA TRP A 111 2.65 -9.85 -1.94
C TRP A 111 3.89 -10.15 -2.77
N TYR A 112 4.45 -9.11 -3.42
CA TYR A 112 5.62 -9.26 -4.28
C TYR A 112 6.90 -9.61 -3.49
N GLY A 113 7.08 -9.03 -2.30
CA GLY A 113 8.17 -9.38 -1.39
C GLY A 113 8.13 -10.86 -0.98
N GLN A 114 6.96 -11.36 -0.64
CA GLN A 114 6.72 -12.77 -0.32
C GLN A 114 6.94 -13.71 -1.53
N LEU A 115 6.53 -13.28 -2.73
CA LEU A 115 6.74 -14.02 -3.97
C LEU A 115 8.23 -14.12 -4.31
N THR A 116 8.97 -13.02 -4.16
CA THR A 116 10.41 -12.96 -4.44
C THR A 116 11.18 -13.91 -3.51
N ASP A 117 10.77 -14.05 -2.26
CA ASP A 117 11.38 -15.01 -1.34
C ASP A 117 11.14 -16.46 -1.77
N LEU A 118 9.92 -16.80 -2.19
CA LEU A 118 9.60 -18.12 -2.71
C LEU A 118 10.53 -18.51 -3.89
N ARG A 119 10.87 -17.57 -4.75
CA ARG A 119 11.74 -17.79 -5.92
C ARG A 119 13.18 -18.09 -5.57
N LYS A 120 13.70 -17.60 -4.44
CA LYS A 120 15.04 -17.96 -3.95
C LYS A 120 15.21 -19.46 -3.75
N ARG A 121 14.09 -20.20 -3.58
CA ARG A 121 14.04 -21.66 -3.54
C ARG A 121 14.55 -22.33 -4.82
N LEU A 122 14.43 -21.68 -6.00
CA LEU A 122 14.87 -22.25 -7.27
C LEU A 122 16.35 -22.67 -7.29
N GLY A 123 17.21 -22.00 -6.53
CA GLY A 123 18.60 -22.38 -6.36
C GLY A 123 18.76 -23.76 -5.69
N GLU A 124 17.95 -24.08 -4.71
CA GLU A 124 17.96 -25.37 -4.00
C GLU A 124 17.36 -26.49 -4.88
N VAL A 125 16.27 -26.20 -5.56
CA VAL A 125 15.54 -27.14 -6.43
C VAL A 125 16.39 -27.61 -7.61
N ARG A 126 17.22 -26.76 -8.19
CA ARG A 126 18.07 -27.11 -9.35
C ARG A 126 19.18 -28.15 -9.03
N TYR A 127 19.62 -28.20 -7.79
CA TYR A 127 20.71 -29.05 -7.37
C TYR A 127 20.27 -30.17 -6.44
N GLY A 128 19.01 -30.21 -6.06
CA GLY A 128 18.42 -31.20 -5.17
C GLY A 128 17.31 -32.00 -5.84
N THR A 129 17.32 -33.31 -5.65
CA THR A 129 16.22 -34.20 -6.04
C THR A 129 15.21 -34.35 -4.88
N GLN A 130 15.16 -33.38 -3.97
CA GLN A 130 14.49 -33.59 -2.70
C GLN A 130 13.03 -33.10 -2.73
N THR A 131 12.14 -34.04 -2.53
CA THR A 131 10.80 -33.84 -2.00
C THR A 131 10.91 -33.57 -0.51
N GLY A 132 10.27 -32.53 0.01
CA GLY A 132 10.34 -32.27 1.44
C GLY A 132 9.71 -30.98 1.93
N LEU A 133 9.67 -30.92 3.24
CA LEU A 133 9.24 -29.72 3.97
C LEU A 133 10.37 -28.67 3.96
N TRP A 134 9.97 -27.42 3.77
CA TRP A 134 10.86 -26.27 3.89
C TRP A 134 10.22 -25.16 4.74
N VAL A 135 11.06 -24.36 5.40
CA VAL A 135 10.66 -23.19 6.19
C VAL A 135 11.58 -22.04 5.81
N ARG A 136 11.02 -20.85 5.66
CA ARG A 136 11.74 -19.63 5.32
C ARG A 136 11.27 -18.46 6.16
N GLY A 137 12.18 -17.54 6.47
CA GLY A 137 11.90 -16.21 6.97
C GLY A 137 12.31 -15.18 5.93
N PHE A 138 11.58 -14.10 5.83
CA PHE A 138 11.87 -12.99 4.92
C PHE A 138 11.74 -11.64 5.61
N ALA A 139 12.50 -10.69 5.12
CA ALA A 139 12.37 -9.28 5.47
C ALA A 139 12.65 -8.44 4.23
N ASP A 140 11.87 -7.37 4.04
CA ASP A 140 12.02 -6.44 2.92
C ASP A 140 11.75 -5.01 3.39
N LYS A 141 12.36 -4.06 2.72
CA LYS A 141 12.10 -2.64 2.91
C LYS A 141 11.83 -1.98 1.57
N THR A 142 10.62 -1.53 1.38
CA THR A 142 10.18 -0.87 0.16
C THR A 142 9.83 0.58 0.44
N ARG A 143 10.22 1.48 -0.45
CA ARG A 143 9.77 2.87 -0.47
C ARG A 143 8.90 3.07 -1.69
N LEU A 144 7.72 3.62 -1.47
CA LEU A 144 6.72 3.87 -2.49
C LEU A 144 6.42 5.35 -2.53
N ASP A 145 6.56 5.95 -3.70
CA ASP A 145 6.13 7.32 -3.94
C ASP A 145 4.63 7.30 -4.27
N GLY A 146 3.86 8.05 -3.49
CA GLY A 146 2.41 8.04 -3.58
C GLY A 146 1.84 9.07 -4.52
N PHE A 147 0.53 9.00 -4.69
CA PHE A 147 -0.27 9.99 -5.40
C PHE A 147 -0.40 11.27 -4.55
N ALA A 148 -0.55 12.44 -5.18
CA ALA A 148 -0.70 13.74 -4.52
C ALA A 148 0.46 14.16 -3.57
N GLY A 149 1.67 13.61 -3.76
CA GLY A 149 2.86 13.97 -2.99
C GLY A 149 3.01 13.26 -1.65
N ALA A 150 2.10 12.36 -1.30
CA ALA A 150 2.21 11.48 -0.14
C ALA A 150 2.69 10.11 -0.58
N GLY A 151 3.82 9.65 -0.04
CA GLY A 151 4.35 8.30 -0.21
C GLY A 151 4.48 7.60 1.14
N PHE A 152 5.00 6.40 1.16
CA PHE A 152 5.28 5.71 2.41
C PHE A 152 6.48 4.76 2.29
N THR A 153 7.07 4.45 3.43
CA THR A 153 8.07 3.39 3.57
C THR A 153 7.41 2.20 4.24
N GLN A 154 7.57 1.02 3.67
CA GLN A 154 7.06 -0.24 4.20
C GLN A 154 8.20 -1.14 4.63
N ASN A 155 8.20 -1.59 5.89
CA ASN A 155 9.13 -2.56 6.42
C ASN A 155 8.38 -3.88 6.65
N LEU A 156 8.62 -4.86 5.79
CA LEU A 156 7.97 -6.17 5.83
C LEU A 156 8.85 -7.20 6.53
N VAL A 157 8.23 -7.99 7.41
CA VAL A 157 8.83 -9.20 7.99
C VAL A 157 7.80 -10.32 7.98
N GLY A 158 8.27 -11.56 7.81
CA GLY A 158 7.36 -12.67 7.79
C GLY A 158 8.05 -14.02 7.62
N GLY A 159 7.22 -15.03 7.41
CA GLY A 159 7.68 -16.38 7.19
C GLY A 159 6.73 -17.21 6.35
N SER A 160 7.27 -18.25 5.78
CA SER A 160 6.53 -19.24 5.00
C SER A 160 6.99 -20.66 5.33
N ILE A 161 6.04 -21.57 5.23
CA ILE A 161 6.28 -23.01 5.33
C ILE A 161 5.62 -23.67 4.13
N GLY A 162 6.30 -24.59 3.52
CA GLY A 162 5.79 -25.29 2.35
C GLY A 162 6.34 -26.69 2.18
N TYR A 163 5.80 -27.38 1.22
CA TYR A 163 6.19 -28.74 0.89
C TYR A 163 6.33 -28.88 -0.62
N ASP A 164 7.49 -29.38 -1.03
CA ASP A 164 7.82 -29.72 -2.42
C ASP A 164 7.68 -31.20 -2.65
N TRP A 165 7.14 -31.61 -3.78
CA TRP A 165 7.21 -32.99 -4.24
C TRP A 165 7.61 -33.07 -5.71
N LEU A 166 8.52 -33.99 -6.00
CA LEU A 166 8.95 -34.28 -7.35
C LEU A 166 7.85 -35.05 -8.07
N ALA A 167 7.14 -34.36 -8.96
CA ALA A 167 6.00 -34.94 -9.69
C ALA A 167 6.42 -35.80 -10.86
N SER A 168 7.54 -35.44 -11.52
CA SER A 168 8.13 -36.21 -12.61
C SER A 168 9.62 -35.92 -12.71
N ALA A 169 10.42 -36.96 -12.92
CA ALA A 169 11.84 -36.87 -13.26
C ALA A 169 12.07 -37.68 -14.53
N GLY A 170 12.39 -36.98 -15.62
CA GLY A 170 12.91 -37.57 -16.87
C GLY A 170 14.41 -37.40 -16.98
N ASP A 171 15.01 -37.96 -18.05
CA ASP A 171 16.45 -37.86 -18.28
C ASP A 171 16.92 -36.40 -18.45
N ASP A 172 16.08 -35.53 -19.06
CA ASP A 172 16.46 -34.17 -19.39
C ASP A 172 15.66 -33.09 -18.63
N ALA A 173 14.54 -33.42 -17.97
CA ALA A 173 13.68 -32.48 -17.31
C ALA A 173 12.97 -33.04 -16.08
N GLN A 174 12.71 -32.17 -15.13
CA GLN A 174 11.95 -32.50 -13.92
C GLN A 174 10.82 -31.48 -13.67
N TRP A 175 9.72 -31.97 -13.06
CA TRP A 175 8.64 -31.17 -12.55
C TRP A 175 8.57 -31.28 -11.04
N ILE A 176 8.52 -30.13 -10.39
CA ILE A 176 8.33 -30.02 -8.95
C ILE A 176 7.04 -29.24 -8.74
N LEU A 177 6.14 -29.85 -7.99
CA LEU A 177 4.91 -29.22 -7.53
C LEU A 177 5.06 -28.89 -6.05
N GLY A 178 4.37 -27.87 -5.59
CA GLY A 178 4.39 -27.57 -4.18
C GLY A 178 3.25 -26.69 -3.72
N MET A 179 3.12 -26.63 -2.40
CA MET A 179 2.20 -25.77 -1.69
C MET A 179 2.90 -25.04 -0.58
N GLN A 180 2.35 -23.87 -0.20
CA GLN A 180 2.85 -23.09 0.93
C GLN A 180 1.73 -22.42 1.70
N ILE A 181 2.02 -22.14 2.97
CA ILE A 181 1.31 -21.19 3.81
C ILE A 181 2.30 -20.10 4.18
N ARG A 182 1.83 -18.87 4.23
CA ARG A 182 2.67 -17.71 4.53
C ARG A 182 1.95 -16.71 5.42
N SER A 183 2.73 -15.96 6.20
CA SER A 183 2.24 -14.83 6.99
C SER A 183 3.27 -13.72 6.93
N GLY A 184 2.82 -12.50 6.86
CA GLY A 184 3.65 -11.30 6.87
C GLY A 184 3.02 -10.18 7.65
N HIS A 185 3.89 -9.32 8.19
CA HIS A 185 3.50 -8.08 8.85
C HIS A 185 4.38 -6.96 8.33
N ALA A 186 3.80 -5.82 8.06
CA ALA A 186 4.49 -4.67 7.54
C ALA A 186 4.08 -3.40 8.28
N ASP A 187 5.07 -2.73 8.86
CA ASP A 187 4.94 -1.36 9.36
C ASP A 187 5.07 -0.39 8.19
N GLN A 188 4.17 0.58 8.11
CA GLN A 188 4.12 1.60 7.07
C GLN A 188 4.23 2.99 7.69
N ASP A 189 5.22 3.77 7.26
CA ASP A 189 5.44 5.15 7.67
C ASP A 189 5.15 6.08 6.49
N VAL A 190 4.13 6.93 6.60
CA VAL A 190 3.79 7.90 5.57
C VAL A 190 4.85 8.99 5.50
N THR A 191 5.38 9.25 4.31
CA THR A 191 6.44 10.24 4.04
C THR A 191 5.85 11.50 3.40
N GLY A 192 4.92 12.14 4.09
CA GLY A 192 4.27 13.36 3.65
C GLY A 192 4.57 14.54 4.58
N ARG A 193 3.72 15.57 4.48
CA ARG A 193 3.85 16.78 5.31
C ARG A 193 3.43 16.51 6.75
N HIS A 194 2.40 15.68 6.94
CA HIS A 194 1.75 15.47 8.23
C HIS A 194 2.11 14.15 8.88
N GLY A 195 2.58 13.17 8.08
CA GLY A 195 2.86 11.82 8.54
C GLY A 195 1.58 11.01 8.74
N GLY A 196 1.75 9.78 9.16
CA GLY A 196 0.71 8.80 9.43
C GLY A 196 1.35 7.43 9.45
N TYR A 197 0.64 6.44 9.98
CA TYR A 197 1.16 5.08 10.16
C TYR A 197 0.14 4.08 9.68
N GLY A 198 0.62 2.97 9.14
CA GLY A 198 -0.17 1.81 8.79
C GLY A 198 0.48 0.53 9.32
N ASP A 199 -0.35 -0.41 9.72
CA ASP A 199 0.05 -1.77 10.06
C ASP A 199 -0.69 -2.72 9.11
N LEU A 200 0.03 -3.33 8.17
CA LEU A 200 -0.54 -4.26 7.21
C LEU A 200 -0.10 -5.68 7.53
N SER A 201 -1.04 -6.54 7.85
CA SER A 201 -0.80 -7.96 8.12
C SER A 201 -1.41 -8.82 7.03
N SER A 202 -0.78 -9.97 6.75
CA SER A 202 -1.32 -10.96 5.82
C SER A 202 -1.18 -12.38 6.34
N VAL A 203 -2.16 -13.21 6.00
CA VAL A 203 -2.07 -14.66 6.09
C VAL A 203 -2.63 -15.25 4.81
N GLY A 204 -1.94 -16.22 4.24
CA GLY A 204 -2.36 -16.80 2.98
C GLY A 204 -1.65 -18.07 2.61
N GLY A 205 -1.91 -18.54 1.41
CA GLY A 205 -1.28 -19.73 0.88
C GLY A 205 -1.14 -19.68 -0.64
N GLY A 206 -0.44 -20.66 -1.17
CA GLY A 206 -0.25 -20.75 -2.60
C GLY A 206 0.15 -22.14 -3.07
N LEU A 207 -0.06 -22.33 -4.35
CA LEU A 207 0.40 -23.50 -5.12
C LEU A 207 1.43 -23.03 -6.13
N TYR A 208 2.40 -23.86 -6.41
CA TYR A 208 3.40 -23.59 -7.44
C TYR A 208 3.80 -24.84 -8.20
N ALA A 209 4.25 -24.60 -9.43
CA ALA A 209 4.77 -25.62 -10.32
C ALA A 209 6.05 -25.11 -10.97
N THR A 210 7.14 -25.86 -10.81
CA THR A 210 8.45 -25.54 -11.36
C THR A 210 8.89 -26.60 -12.33
N TRP A 211 9.19 -26.22 -13.57
CA TRP A 211 9.83 -27.05 -14.56
C TRP A 211 11.29 -26.65 -14.73
N VAL A 212 12.20 -27.60 -14.67
CA VAL A 212 13.64 -27.39 -14.86
C VAL A 212 14.16 -28.39 -15.87
N HIS A 213 14.94 -27.92 -16.86
CA HIS A 213 15.55 -28.72 -17.91
C HIS A 213 17.09 -28.78 -17.76
N ALA A 214 17.68 -29.85 -18.15
CA ALA A 214 19.13 -30.07 -18.08
C ALA A 214 19.95 -29.00 -18.83
N ASP A 215 19.44 -28.46 -19.94
CA ASP A 215 20.06 -27.37 -20.72
C ASP A 215 20.00 -26.01 -20.02
N GLY A 216 19.56 -25.95 -18.77
CA GLY A 216 19.49 -24.74 -17.94
C GLY A 216 18.20 -23.94 -18.07
N TRP A 217 17.24 -24.34 -18.89
CA TRP A 217 15.92 -23.70 -18.94
C TRP A 217 15.11 -24.00 -17.69
N TYR A 218 14.30 -23.01 -17.27
CA TYR A 218 13.27 -23.23 -16.26
C TYR A 218 12.02 -22.40 -16.54
N VAL A 219 10.91 -22.85 -15.98
CA VAL A 219 9.66 -22.11 -15.87
C VAL A 219 9.10 -22.34 -14.46
N ASP A 220 8.73 -21.28 -13.78
CA ASP A 220 8.12 -21.31 -12.47
C ASP A 220 6.77 -20.58 -12.51
N ALA A 221 5.70 -21.25 -12.13
CA ALA A 221 4.35 -20.70 -12.06
C ALA A 221 3.86 -20.77 -10.63
N VAL A 222 3.30 -19.66 -10.12
CA VAL A 222 2.82 -19.50 -8.74
C VAL A 222 1.43 -18.91 -8.75
N ALA A 223 0.52 -19.50 -7.96
CA ALA A 223 -0.80 -18.96 -7.68
C ALA A 223 -0.97 -18.82 -6.17
N THR A 224 -1.46 -17.68 -5.71
CA THR A 224 -1.61 -17.38 -4.28
C THR A 224 -2.94 -16.73 -3.97
N MET A 225 -3.37 -16.87 -2.72
CA MET A 225 -4.51 -16.19 -2.15
C MET A 225 -4.18 -15.79 -0.72
N ASP A 226 -4.47 -14.54 -0.35
CA ASP A 226 -4.13 -13.95 0.93
C ASP A 226 -5.31 -13.17 1.49
N TRP A 227 -5.44 -13.22 2.81
CA TRP A 227 -6.27 -12.34 3.60
C TRP A 227 -5.40 -11.26 4.21
N TYR A 228 -5.85 -10.01 4.14
CA TYR A 228 -5.15 -8.84 4.66
C TYR A 228 -5.98 -8.18 5.75
N GLU A 229 -5.27 -7.70 6.78
CA GLU A 229 -5.79 -6.79 7.81
C GLU A 229 -4.92 -5.55 7.79
N HIS A 230 -5.53 -4.38 7.67
CA HIS A 230 -4.83 -3.11 7.54
C HIS A 230 -5.42 -2.13 8.54
N GLU A 231 -4.61 -1.69 9.50
CA GLU A 231 -4.91 -0.64 10.44
C GLU A 231 -4.18 0.64 10.03
N ILE A 232 -4.90 1.76 9.95
CA ILE A 232 -4.34 3.08 9.63
C ILE A 232 -4.56 4.00 10.81
N ARG A 233 -3.53 4.77 11.17
CA ARG A 233 -3.53 5.71 12.30
C ARG A 233 -2.96 7.05 11.87
N THR A 234 -3.66 8.12 12.21
CA THR A 234 -3.24 9.48 11.99
C THR A 234 -3.86 10.41 13.03
N ALA A 235 -3.69 11.72 12.88
CA ALA A 235 -4.37 12.70 13.71
C ALA A 235 -4.86 13.88 12.87
N MET A 236 -5.97 14.47 13.26
CA MET A 236 -6.48 15.73 12.70
C MET A 236 -5.59 16.91 13.13
N THR A 237 -5.79 18.06 12.54
CA THR A 237 -5.03 19.30 12.82
C THR A 237 -5.12 19.74 14.29
N ASP A 238 -6.24 19.46 14.96
CA ASP A 238 -6.47 19.73 16.38
C ASP A 238 -5.85 18.68 17.32
N GLY A 239 -5.18 17.66 16.77
CA GLY A 239 -4.57 16.55 17.51
C GLY A 239 -5.53 15.41 17.82
N THR A 240 -6.78 15.45 17.38
CA THR A 240 -7.74 14.35 17.52
C THR A 240 -7.21 13.12 16.76
N ARG A 241 -7.07 12.00 17.45
CA ARG A 241 -6.58 10.75 16.84
C ARG A 241 -7.65 10.13 15.97
N VAL A 242 -7.23 9.71 14.78
CA VAL A 242 -8.08 9.02 13.81
C VAL A 242 -7.48 7.65 13.53
N HIS A 243 -8.31 6.65 13.51
CA HIS A 243 -7.96 5.28 13.16
C HIS A 243 -9.01 4.69 12.21
N ASP A 244 -8.57 3.77 11.40
CA ASP A 244 -9.36 2.98 10.48
C ASP A 244 -8.83 1.56 10.44
N ASP A 245 -9.75 0.60 10.51
CA ASP A 245 -9.46 -0.83 10.46
C ASP A 245 -10.24 -1.45 9.31
N ARG A 246 -9.53 -2.12 8.43
CA ARG A 246 -10.12 -2.76 7.26
C ARG A 246 -9.53 -4.12 6.99
N SER A 247 -10.33 -4.99 6.38
CA SER A 247 -9.88 -6.28 5.89
C SER A 247 -10.21 -6.43 4.41
N SER A 248 -9.35 -7.13 3.71
CA SER A 248 -9.49 -7.41 2.28
C SER A 248 -8.91 -8.78 1.94
N TRP A 249 -9.28 -9.32 0.80
CA TRP A 249 -8.61 -10.49 0.26
C TRP A 249 -7.93 -10.16 -1.06
N GLY A 250 -6.85 -10.86 -1.36
CA GLY A 250 -6.16 -10.69 -2.63
C GLY A 250 -5.76 -12.01 -3.24
N ALA A 251 -5.55 -11.99 -4.54
CA ALA A 251 -5.07 -13.13 -5.31
C ALA A 251 -3.92 -12.71 -6.22
N GLY A 252 -2.96 -13.58 -6.38
CA GLY A 252 -1.83 -13.32 -7.24
C GLY A 252 -1.46 -14.51 -8.11
N LEU A 253 -1.08 -14.21 -9.35
CA LEU A 253 -0.55 -15.17 -10.30
C LEU A 253 0.79 -14.66 -10.79
N SER A 254 1.77 -15.55 -10.93
CA SER A 254 3.06 -15.22 -11.51
C SER A 254 3.59 -16.36 -12.35
N ILE A 255 4.19 -16.02 -13.48
CA ILE A 255 4.97 -16.93 -14.29
C ILE A 255 6.33 -16.31 -14.56
N GLU A 256 7.39 -17.04 -14.26
CA GLU A 256 8.77 -16.64 -14.56
C GLU A 256 9.44 -17.73 -15.39
N GLY A 257 10.24 -17.33 -16.37
CA GLY A 257 11.07 -18.23 -17.15
C GLY A 257 12.44 -17.65 -17.38
N GLY A 258 13.43 -18.52 -17.46
CA GLY A 258 14.79 -18.12 -17.71
C GLY A 258 15.66 -19.25 -18.23
N ARG A 259 16.89 -18.90 -18.54
CA ARG A 259 17.89 -19.89 -18.94
C ARG A 259 19.24 -19.56 -18.34
N ARG A 260 19.85 -20.55 -17.71
CA ARG A 260 21.21 -20.44 -17.18
C ARG A 260 22.22 -20.80 -18.25
N PHE A 261 23.24 -19.97 -18.39
CA PHE A 261 24.43 -20.20 -19.24
C PHE A 261 25.67 -20.22 -18.34
N ASP A 262 26.30 -21.37 -18.22
CA ASP A 262 27.58 -21.53 -17.52
C ASP A 262 28.75 -21.24 -18.48
N PHE A 263 29.76 -20.50 -18.00
CA PHE A 263 30.95 -20.15 -18.78
C PHE A 263 32.17 -20.04 -17.86
N ALA A 264 33.37 -19.97 -18.47
CA ALA A 264 34.65 -19.90 -17.77
C ALA A 264 34.81 -20.94 -16.65
N ALA A 265 34.45 -22.19 -16.95
CA ALA A 265 34.59 -23.30 -16.02
C ALA A 265 36.05 -23.68 -15.82
N ASP A 266 36.45 -23.82 -14.54
CA ASP A 266 37.75 -24.32 -14.11
C ASP A 266 37.59 -25.34 -12.96
N GLU A 267 38.70 -25.87 -12.42
CA GLU A 267 38.67 -26.82 -11.30
C GLU A 267 38.04 -26.26 -10.04
N SER A 268 38.01 -24.92 -9.88
CA SER A 268 37.43 -24.22 -8.74
C SER A 268 35.97 -23.89 -8.91
N GLY A 269 35.41 -24.04 -10.11
CA GLY A 269 33.98 -23.74 -10.38
C GLY A 269 33.70 -23.15 -11.75
N SER A 270 32.56 -22.48 -11.87
CA SER A 270 32.12 -21.81 -13.11
C SER A 270 31.40 -20.51 -12.82
N TRP A 271 31.51 -19.56 -13.73
CA TRP A 271 30.63 -18.40 -13.76
C TRP A 271 29.32 -18.74 -14.48
N PHE A 272 28.25 -18.07 -14.15
CA PHE A 272 27.01 -18.19 -14.89
C PHE A 272 26.30 -16.85 -15.05
N VAL A 273 25.54 -16.72 -16.13
CA VAL A 273 24.56 -15.68 -16.34
C VAL A 273 23.20 -16.31 -16.63
N GLU A 274 22.16 -15.72 -16.05
CA GLU A 274 20.79 -16.23 -16.17
C GLU A 274 19.84 -15.09 -16.47
N PRO A 275 19.54 -14.81 -17.75
CA PRO A 275 18.45 -13.93 -18.13
C PRO A 275 17.11 -14.51 -17.71
N GLN A 276 16.23 -13.63 -17.24
CA GLN A 276 14.92 -13.94 -16.67
C GLN A 276 13.87 -13.00 -17.20
N LEU A 277 12.68 -13.54 -17.46
CA LEU A 277 11.46 -12.78 -17.77
C LEU A 277 10.35 -13.26 -16.84
N GLU A 278 9.60 -12.30 -16.33
CA GLU A 278 8.48 -12.52 -15.45
C GLU A 278 7.26 -11.72 -15.89
N LEU A 279 6.09 -12.34 -15.76
CA LEU A 279 4.80 -11.69 -15.82
C LEU A 279 4.03 -12.05 -14.55
N SER A 280 3.55 -11.05 -13.83
CA SER A 280 2.77 -11.23 -12.61
C SER A 280 1.51 -10.39 -12.65
N TRP A 281 0.41 -10.97 -12.18
CA TRP A 281 -0.88 -10.34 -11.99
C TRP A 281 -1.27 -10.43 -10.52
N PHE A 282 -1.75 -9.31 -9.98
CA PHE A 282 -2.21 -9.19 -8.61
C PHE A 282 -3.58 -8.52 -8.58
N TYR A 283 -4.45 -9.01 -7.73
CA TYR A 283 -5.77 -8.46 -7.44
C TYR A 283 -5.94 -8.30 -5.94
N VAL A 284 -6.60 -7.23 -5.53
CA VAL A 284 -7.10 -7.02 -4.17
C VAL A 284 -8.51 -6.45 -4.26
N ASP A 285 -9.42 -6.98 -3.43
CA ASP A 285 -10.78 -6.46 -3.37
C ASP A 285 -10.83 -5.12 -2.66
N GLY A 286 -11.78 -4.32 -3.09
CA GLY A 286 -12.12 -3.04 -2.47
C GLY A 286 -13.15 -3.20 -1.36
N GLY A 287 -13.63 -2.08 -0.87
CA GLY A 287 -14.67 -2.02 0.15
C GLY A 287 -14.97 -0.59 0.56
N SER A 288 -16.09 -0.40 1.24
CA SER A 288 -16.46 0.88 1.85
C SER A 288 -16.22 0.79 3.34
N PHE A 289 -15.55 1.77 3.90
CA PHE A 289 -15.27 1.87 5.33
C PHE A 289 -15.40 3.30 5.81
N THR A 290 -15.45 3.50 7.13
CA THR A 290 -15.60 4.82 7.74
C THR A 290 -14.56 4.96 8.85
N ALA A 291 -13.65 5.91 8.70
CA ALA A 291 -12.67 6.24 9.72
C ALA A 291 -13.34 6.80 10.99
N SER A 292 -12.64 6.74 12.12
CA SER A 292 -13.19 7.13 13.43
C SER A 292 -13.62 8.60 13.53
N ASN A 293 -13.14 9.47 12.64
CA ASN A 293 -13.58 10.86 12.52
C ASN A 293 -14.82 11.06 11.61
N GLY A 294 -15.43 9.97 11.12
CA GLY A 294 -16.61 9.99 10.26
C GLY A 294 -16.29 10.06 8.76
N MET A 295 -15.03 10.17 8.35
CA MET A 295 -14.68 10.18 6.93
C MET A 295 -15.00 8.84 6.28
N ALA A 296 -15.88 8.86 5.27
CA ALA A 296 -16.19 7.69 4.45
C ALA A 296 -15.16 7.57 3.33
N VAL A 297 -14.63 6.37 3.14
CA VAL A 297 -13.72 6.01 2.06
C VAL A 297 -14.31 4.86 1.28
N ASP A 298 -14.44 5.02 -0.02
CA ASP A 298 -14.93 4.00 -0.94
C ASP A 298 -13.79 3.59 -1.86
N GLN A 299 -13.40 2.34 -1.78
CA GLN A 299 -12.25 1.79 -2.49
C GLN A 299 -12.74 0.76 -3.50
N ASP A 300 -12.48 1.01 -4.76
CA ASP A 300 -12.75 0.05 -5.83
C ASP A 300 -11.82 -1.17 -5.76
N ASN A 301 -12.28 -2.28 -6.33
CA ASN A 301 -11.42 -3.43 -6.60
C ASN A 301 -10.24 -3.03 -7.47
N MET A 302 -9.04 -3.43 -7.10
CA MET A 302 -7.83 -3.04 -7.80
C MET A 302 -7.07 -4.24 -8.33
N HIS A 303 -6.42 -4.07 -9.48
CA HIS A 303 -5.56 -5.10 -10.08
C HIS A 303 -4.34 -4.48 -10.74
N SER A 304 -3.26 -5.23 -10.78
CA SER A 304 -1.99 -4.86 -11.41
C SER A 304 -1.49 -5.98 -12.30
N LEU A 305 -0.93 -5.60 -13.44
CA LEU A 305 -0.18 -6.50 -14.32
C LEU A 305 1.24 -5.95 -14.46
N THR A 306 2.22 -6.73 -14.03
CA THR A 306 3.62 -6.30 -13.99
C THR A 306 4.49 -7.25 -14.80
N GLY A 307 5.33 -6.69 -15.68
CA GLY A 307 6.37 -7.41 -16.39
C GLY A 307 7.75 -7.04 -15.84
N ARG A 308 8.62 -8.02 -15.63
CA ARG A 308 10.01 -7.84 -15.23
C ARG A 308 10.94 -8.56 -16.19
N ALA A 309 12.02 -7.89 -16.61
CA ALA A 309 13.14 -8.49 -17.30
C ALA A 309 14.41 -8.25 -16.48
N GLY A 310 15.23 -9.26 -16.32
CA GLY A 310 16.44 -9.18 -15.51
C GLY A 310 17.47 -10.23 -15.90
N ALA A 311 18.59 -10.17 -15.23
CA ALA A 311 19.63 -11.21 -15.35
C ALA A 311 20.31 -11.39 -13.99
N VAL A 312 20.61 -12.63 -13.64
CA VAL A 312 21.43 -13.00 -12.49
C VAL A 312 22.84 -13.33 -12.99
N LEU A 313 23.86 -12.72 -12.39
CA LEU A 313 25.26 -13.08 -12.58
C LEU A 313 25.79 -13.67 -11.27
N GLY A 314 26.38 -14.85 -11.33
CA GLY A 314 26.92 -15.50 -10.16
C GLY A 314 28.11 -16.42 -10.47
N ARG A 315 28.70 -16.95 -9.41
CA ARG A 315 29.77 -17.93 -9.53
C ARG A 315 29.48 -19.16 -8.67
N LYS A 316 29.58 -20.34 -9.26
CA LYS A 316 29.51 -21.60 -8.57
C LYS A 316 30.95 -22.02 -8.18
N PHE A 317 31.22 -22.17 -6.89
CA PHE A 317 32.46 -22.66 -6.36
C PHE A 317 32.32 -24.14 -6.02
N VAL A 318 33.29 -24.93 -6.45
CA VAL A 318 33.42 -26.36 -6.11
C VAL A 318 34.33 -26.45 -4.88
N LEU A 319 33.79 -27.01 -3.80
CA LEU A 319 34.57 -27.26 -2.58
C LEU A 319 34.84 -28.74 -2.46
N GLU A 320 36.12 -29.11 -2.55
CA GLU A 320 36.56 -30.48 -2.29
C GLU A 320 36.50 -30.79 -0.79
N GLY A 321 35.72 -31.77 -0.39
CA GLY A 321 35.58 -32.21 0.99
C GLY A 321 35.47 -33.73 1.08
N GLY A 322 36.04 -34.33 2.09
CA GLY A 322 36.26 -35.78 2.24
C GLY A 322 35.05 -36.72 2.15
N ASN A 323 33.81 -36.22 1.95
CA ASN A 323 32.59 -37.02 1.82
C ASN A 323 31.66 -36.54 0.68
N GLY A 324 32.19 -35.95 -0.38
CA GLY A 324 31.40 -35.51 -1.53
C GLY A 324 31.68 -34.07 -1.96
N THR A 325 31.28 -33.74 -3.20
CA THR A 325 31.44 -32.42 -3.78
C THR A 325 30.40 -31.47 -3.16
N ARG A 326 30.88 -30.40 -2.56
CA ARG A 326 30.02 -29.31 -2.03
C ARG A 326 30.11 -28.11 -2.95
N TYR A 327 29.04 -27.33 -3.00
CA TYR A 327 28.97 -26.10 -3.80
C TYR A 327 28.59 -24.91 -2.93
N VAL A 328 29.21 -23.76 -3.23
CA VAL A 328 28.78 -22.44 -2.73
C VAL A 328 28.53 -21.56 -3.95
N GLN A 329 27.41 -20.90 -3.97
CA GLN A 329 26.98 -20.09 -5.13
C GLN A 329 26.45 -18.75 -4.69
N PRO A 330 27.31 -17.72 -4.56
CA PRO A 330 26.88 -16.35 -4.44
C PRO A 330 26.34 -15.82 -5.77
N TYR A 331 25.27 -15.01 -5.70
CA TYR A 331 24.62 -14.36 -6.85
C TYR A 331 24.01 -13.03 -6.43
#